data_cb323bb820d7487a9a741c612cf548fd
#
_entry.id   cb323bb820d7487a9a741c612cf548fd
#
_cell.length_a   1.000
_cell.length_b   1.000
_cell.length_c   1.000
_cell.angle_alpha   90.00
_cell.angle_beta   90.00
_cell.angle_gamma   90.00
#
_symmetry.space_group_name_H-M   'P 1'
#
loop_
_entity.id
_entity.type
_entity.pdbx_description
1 polymer ?
#
loop_
_entity_poly.entity_id
_entity_poly.type
_entity_poly.pdbx_seq_one_letter_code
_entity_poly.pdbx_strand_id
1 'polypeptide(L)'
;LERDLEPFWGKIRYEVAQDVPDAWAAIDDILSDGDELALVLSDHRLPGESGVDFLVELTHDERFSSTRTVLVTGQADQDDTIKAVNEASLDYYIAKPWDPQKLVAVVREQLTNYVLESDINPLPYLPVLDGVRVMEAIR
;
A
#
# COMPACT_ATOMS: atom_id res chain seq x y z
N LEU A 1 -2.20 -13.52 1.88
CA LEU A 1 -1.57 -12.22 1.61
C LEU A 1 -0.41 -11.92 2.56
N GLU A 2 -0.61 -12.08 3.86
CA GLU A 2 0.44 -11.83 4.85
C GLU A 2 1.67 -12.72 4.67
N ARG A 3 1.45 -14.01 4.40
CA ARG A 3 2.53 -14.97 4.19
C ARG A 3 3.44 -14.56 3.03
N ASP A 4 2.84 -14.06 1.96
CA ASP A 4 3.56 -13.69 0.76
C ASP A 4 4.39 -12.40 0.96
N LEU A 5 4.13 -11.67 2.03
CA LEU A 5 4.84 -10.45 2.38
C LEU A 5 5.96 -10.68 3.41
N GLU A 6 6.31 -11.94 3.68
CA GLU A 6 7.38 -12.30 4.60
C GLU A 6 8.69 -11.50 4.40
N PRO A 7 9.14 -11.22 3.15
CA PRO A 7 10.36 -10.44 2.95
C PRO A 7 10.38 -9.07 3.63
N PHE A 8 9.20 -8.53 3.97
CA PHE A 8 9.08 -7.22 4.61
C PHE A 8 8.94 -7.29 6.13
N TRP A 9 8.71 -8.47 6.68
CA TRP A 9 8.50 -8.66 8.13
C TRP A 9 9.73 -8.22 8.93
N GLY A 10 9.48 -7.45 10.00
CA GLY A 10 10.55 -6.99 10.89
C GLY A 10 11.43 -5.87 10.36
N LYS A 11 11.25 -5.47 9.11
CA LYS A 11 12.05 -4.43 8.44
C LYS A 11 11.31 -3.11 8.32
N ILE A 12 9.97 -3.18 8.28
CA ILE A 12 9.05 -2.06 8.32
C ILE A 12 7.93 -2.38 9.27
N ARG A 13 7.23 -1.36 9.75
CA ARG A 13 6.02 -1.57 10.54
C ARG A 13 4.93 -2.13 9.63
N TYR A 14 4.27 -3.18 10.10
CA TYR A 14 3.28 -3.94 9.35
C TYR A 14 2.05 -4.15 10.21
N GLU A 15 0.91 -3.65 9.76
CA GLU A 15 -0.37 -3.77 10.47
C GLU A 15 -1.39 -4.46 9.57
N VAL A 16 -2.24 -5.29 10.19
CA VAL A 16 -3.31 -6.00 9.49
C VAL A 16 -4.65 -5.56 10.05
N ALA A 17 -5.60 -5.30 9.17
CA ALA A 17 -6.96 -4.92 9.54
C ALA A 17 -7.95 -5.85 8.85
N GLN A 18 -9.06 -6.14 9.53
CA GLN A 18 -10.09 -7.07 9.04
C GLN A 18 -11.23 -6.35 8.33
N ASP A 19 -11.45 -5.09 8.65
CA ASP A 19 -12.49 -4.25 8.05
C ASP A 19 -12.02 -2.78 8.04
N VAL A 20 -12.84 -1.91 7.49
CA VAL A 20 -12.48 -0.49 7.36
C VAL A 20 -12.35 0.22 8.72
N PRO A 21 -13.27 0.04 9.68
CA PRO A 21 -13.07 0.64 11.02
C PRO A 21 -11.78 0.19 11.68
N ASP A 22 -11.43 -1.10 11.57
CA ASP A 22 -10.18 -1.62 12.10
C ASP A 22 -8.97 -1.02 11.39
N ALA A 23 -9.07 -0.81 10.07
CA ALA A 23 -8.03 -0.17 9.29
C ALA A 23 -7.78 1.27 9.75
N TRP A 24 -8.83 2.06 9.97
CA TRP A 24 -8.68 3.42 10.46
C TRP A 24 -8.09 3.46 11.87
N ALA A 25 -8.46 2.52 12.74
CA ALA A 25 -7.86 2.41 14.07
C ALA A 25 -6.36 2.11 13.98
N ALA A 26 -5.96 1.20 13.09
CA ALA A 26 -4.54 0.89 12.87
C ALA A 26 -3.78 2.11 12.33
N ILE A 27 -4.38 2.85 11.41
CA ILE A 27 -3.78 4.08 10.85
C ILE A 27 -3.58 5.12 11.95
N ASP A 28 -4.57 5.32 12.81
CA ASP A 28 -4.46 6.25 13.93
C ASP A 28 -3.33 5.87 14.88
N ASP A 29 -3.16 4.58 15.15
CA ASP A 29 -2.06 4.08 15.99
C ASP A 29 -0.69 4.35 15.34
N ILE A 30 -0.58 4.13 14.03
CA ILE A 30 0.65 4.41 13.28
C ILE A 30 1.03 5.88 13.41
N LEU A 31 0.08 6.77 13.17
CA LEU A 31 0.33 8.21 13.24
C LEU A 31 0.61 8.68 14.66
N SER A 32 -0.09 8.13 15.66
CA SER A 32 0.12 8.48 17.07
C SER A 32 1.50 8.08 17.55
N ASP A 33 2.06 7.01 17.02
CA ASP A 33 3.40 6.55 17.35
C ASP A 33 4.50 7.33 16.62
N GLY A 34 4.13 8.30 15.79
CA GLY A 34 5.09 9.09 15.02
C GLY A 34 5.58 8.43 13.75
N ASP A 35 4.97 7.31 13.35
CA ASP A 35 5.29 6.63 12.11
C ASP A 35 4.47 7.20 10.95
N GLU A 36 4.87 6.90 9.73
CA GLU A 36 4.19 7.34 8.52
C GLU A 36 3.50 6.16 7.83
N LEU A 37 2.35 6.45 7.21
CA LEU A 37 1.64 5.46 6.40
C LEU A 37 2.16 5.52 4.96
N ALA A 38 3.02 4.57 4.60
CA ALA A 38 3.65 4.52 3.29
C ALA A 38 2.79 3.84 2.23
N LEU A 39 2.11 2.76 2.60
CA LEU A 39 1.41 1.90 1.66
C LEU A 39 0.18 1.29 2.32
N VAL A 40 -0.92 1.31 1.59
CA VAL A 40 -2.13 0.56 1.95
C VAL A 40 -2.39 -0.47 0.85
N LEU A 41 -2.50 -1.72 1.25
CA LEU A 41 -2.84 -2.83 0.40
C LEU A 41 -4.22 -3.32 0.83
N SER A 42 -5.24 -3.08 0.01
CA SER A 42 -6.62 -3.36 0.37
C SER A 42 -7.27 -4.38 -0.56
N ASP A 43 -7.93 -5.37 0.04
CA ASP A 43 -8.85 -6.22 -0.70
C ASP A 43 -10.08 -5.41 -1.08
N HIS A 44 -10.63 -5.63 -2.28
CA HIS A 44 -11.84 -4.95 -2.71
C HIS A 44 -13.05 -5.38 -1.91
N ARG A 45 -13.16 -6.66 -1.60
CA ARG A 45 -14.31 -7.19 -0.86
C ARG A 45 -14.03 -7.25 0.62
N LEU A 46 -14.57 -6.27 1.33
CA LEU A 46 -14.45 -6.14 2.79
C LEU A 46 -15.84 -6.19 3.44
N PRO A 47 -15.94 -6.64 4.70
CA PRO A 47 -17.21 -6.57 5.41
C PRO A 47 -17.71 -5.13 5.55
N GLY A 48 -18.93 -4.88 5.13
CA GLY A 48 -19.62 -3.61 5.31
C GLY A 48 -19.29 -2.50 4.33
N GLU A 49 -18.06 -2.44 3.81
CA GLU A 49 -17.62 -1.40 2.89
C GLU A 49 -16.66 -1.99 1.86
N SER A 50 -16.63 -1.46 0.65
CA SER A 50 -15.69 -1.94 -0.36
C SER A 50 -14.29 -1.36 -0.17
N GLY A 51 -13.28 -2.10 -0.62
CA GLY A 51 -11.90 -1.60 -0.63
C GLY A 51 -11.74 -0.36 -1.50
N VAL A 52 -12.48 -0.27 -2.60
CA VAL A 52 -12.47 0.92 -3.47
C VAL A 52 -12.96 2.14 -2.71
N ASP A 53 -14.09 2.04 -2.02
CA ASP A 53 -14.64 3.17 -1.25
C ASP A 53 -13.69 3.61 -0.14
N PHE A 54 -13.04 2.65 0.53
CA PHE A 54 -12.02 2.95 1.52
C PHE A 54 -10.84 3.72 0.91
N LEU A 55 -10.33 3.26 -0.24
CA LEU A 55 -9.20 3.92 -0.90
C LEU A 55 -9.57 5.31 -1.44
N VAL A 56 -10.79 5.50 -1.91
CA VAL A 56 -11.29 6.82 -2.32
C VAL A 56 -11.27 7.77 -1.13
N GLU A 57 -11.80 7.33 0.01
CA GLU A 57 -11.81 8.12 1.24
C GLU A 57 -10.41 8.47 1.71
N LEU A 58 -9.50 7.50 1.68
CA LEU A 58 -8.11 7.69 2.04
C LEU A 58 -7.42 8.72 1.13
N THR A 59 -7.63 8.60 -0.17
CA THR A 59 -7.01 9.47 -1.17
C THR A 59 -7.46 10.93 -1.03
N HIS A 60 -8.71 11.16 -0.59
CA HIS A 60 -9.24 12.50 -0.39
C HIS A 60 -8.83 13.12 0.96
N ASP A 61 -8.13 12.38 1.79
CA ASP A 61 -7.60 12.89 3.06
C ASP A 61 -6.18 13.44 2.81
N GLU A 62 -5.99 14.73 3.05
CA GLU A 62 -4.73 15.40 2.78
C GLU A 62 -3.55 14.80 3.52
N ARG A 63 -3.77 14.18 4.68
CA ARG A 63 -2.72 13.53 5.46
C ARG A 63 -2.06 12.40 4.69
N PHE A 64 -2.76 11.80 3.73
CA PHE A 64 -2.32 10.61 3.00
C PHE A 64 -2.10 10.89 1.51
N SER A 65 -1.82 12.13 1.14
CA SER A 65 -1.64 12.52 -0.27
C SER A 65 -0.48 11.78 -0.94
N SER A 66 0.53 11.38 -0.18
CA SER A 66 1.70 10.64 -0.68
C SER A 66 1.62 9.14 -0.42
N THR A 67 0.66 8.67 0.38
CA THR A 67 0.49 7.25 0.67
C THR A 67 0.16 6.49 -0.61
N ARG A 68 0.86 5.40 -0.85
CA ARG A 68 0.64 4.54 -2.00
C ARG A 68 -0.54 3.60 -1.75
N THR A 69 -1.32 3.34 -2.78
CA THR A 69 -2.52 2.52 -2.69
C THR A 69 -2.47 1.38 -3.70
N VAL A 70 -2.73 0.17 -3.21
CA VAL A 70 -2.80 -1.03 -4.04
C VAL A 70 -4.10 -1.75 -3.73
N LEU A 71 -4.87 -2.07 -4.76
CA LEU A 71 -6.11 -2.83 -4.64
C LEU A 71 -5.88 -4.27 -5.05
N VAL A 72 -6.39 -5.21 -4.25
CA VAL A 72 -6.41 -6.63 -4.59
C VAL A 72 -7.84 -6.97 -5.02
N THR A 73 -8.03 -7.43 -6.25
CA THR A 73 -9.36 -7.56 -6.85
C THR A 73 -9.50 -8.85 -7.65
N GLY A 74 -10.73 -9.39 -7.68
CA GLY A 74 -11.08 -10.51 -8.55
C GLY A 74 -11.49 -10.03 -9.94
N GLN A 75 -11.53 -10.95 -10.90
CA GLN A 75 -11.91 -10.62 -12.28
C GLN A 75 -13.35 -10.07 -12.39
N ALA A 76 -14.24 -10.51 -11.49
CA ALA A 76 -15.63 -10.05 -11.48
C ALA A 76 -15.78 -8.57 -11.09
N ASP A 77 -14.73 -7.96 -10.55
CA ASP A 77 -14.75 -6.59 -10.03
C ASP A 77 -14.08 -5.59 -10.96
N GLN A 78 -14.01 -5.87 -12.26
CA GLN A 78 -13.28 -5.06 -13.22
C GLN A 78 -13.81 -3.62 -13.32
N ASP A 79 -15.13 -3.43 -13.31
CA ASP A 79 -15.73 -2.09 -13.35
C ASP A 79 -15.37 -1.27 -12.11
N ASP A 80 -15.35 -1.93 -10.94
CA ASP A 80 -14.96 -1.30 -9.68
C ASP A 80 -13.48 -0.93 -9.69
N THR A 81 -12.65 -1.75 -10.33
CA THR A 81 -11.22 -1.46 -10.49
C THR A 81 -11.01 -0.21 -11.35
N ILE A 82 -11.78 -0.07 -12.43
CA ILE A 82 -11.74 1.12 -13.27
C ILE A 82 -12.13 2.36 -12.47
N LYS A 83 -13.17 2.25 -11.65
CA LYS A 83 -13.58 3.32 -10.74
C LYS A 83 -12.45 3.70 -9.79
N ALA A 84 -11.76 2.72 -9.22
CA ALA A 84 -10.65 2.96 -8.30
C ALA A 84 -9.51 3.72 -8.97
N VAL A 85 -9.16 3.35 -10.20
CA VAL A 85 -8.12 4.05 -10.97
C VAL A 85 -8.51 5.51 -11.20
N ASN A 86 -9.77 5.76 -11.55
CA ASN A 86 -10.24 7.09 -11.90
C ASN A 86 -10.51 8.00 -10.70
N GLU A 87 -11.09 7.45 -9.62
CA GLU A 87 -11.54 8.24 -8.48
C GLU A 87 -10.59 8.21 -7.28
N ALA A 88 -9.91 7.09 -7.04
CA ALA A 88 -9.02 6.93 -5.90
C ALA A 88 -7.55 7.16 -6.25
N SER A 89 -7.24 7.49 -7.51
CA SER A 89 -5.85 7.63 -7.96
C SER A 89 -5.01 6.42 -7.59
N LEU A 90 -5.56 5.23 -7.84
CA LEU A 90 -4.96 3.97 -7.48
C LEU A 90 -3.56 3.82 -8.11
N ASP A 91 -2.56 3.50 -7.31
CA ASP A 91 -1.18 3.35 -7.79
C ASP A 91 -0.95 2.02 -8.51
N TYR A 92 -1.61 0.97 -8.05
CA TYR A 92 -1.53 -0.33 -8.70
C TYR A 92 -2.71 -1.21 -8.26
N TYR A 93 -3.03 -2.21 -9.07
CA TYR A 93 -3.95 -3.26 -8.64
C TYR A 93 -3.38 -4.64 -8.95
N ILE A 94 -3.76 -5.62 -8.13
CA ILE A 94 -3.31 -7.00 -8.26
C ILE A 94 -4.55 -7.88 -8.40
N ALA A 95 -4.59 -8.67 -9.47
CA ALA A 95 -5.71 -9.59 -9.72
C ALA A 95 -5.53 -10.90 -8.95
N LYS A 96 -6.63 -11.41 -8.40
CA LYS A 96 -6.64 -12.74 -7.78
C LYS A 96 -6.81 -13.81 -8.86
N PRO A 97 -6.17 -14.96 -8.74
CA PRO A 97 -5.07 -15.27 -7.82
C PRO A 97 -3.78 -14.57 -8.24
N TRP A 98 -2.99 -14.12 -7.28
CA TRP A 98 -1.71 -13.45 -7.59
C TRP A 98 -0.55 -14.43 -7.53
N ASP A 99 0.53 -14.08 -8.22
CA ASP A 99 1.83 -14.71 -8.08
C ASP A 99 2.53 -14.06 -6.87
N PRO A 100 2.96 -14.84 -5.86
CA PRO A 100 3.65 -14.28 -4.69
C PRO A 100 4.86 -13.42 -5.03
N GLN A 101 5.63 -13.79 -6.05
CA GLN A 101 6.79 -13.00 -6.46
C GLN A 101 6.37 -11.66 -7.06
N LYS A 102 5.28 -11.65 -7.80
CA LYS A 102 4.74 -10.40 -8.35
C LYS A 102 4.22 -9.49 -7.25
N LEU A 103 3.55 -10.05 -6.26
CA LEU A 103 3.07 -9.27 -5.11
C LEU A 103 4.23 -8.58 -4.39
N VAL A 104 5.31 -9.31 -4.10
CA VAL A 104 6.51 -8.75 -3.48
C VAL A 104 7.12 -7.65 -4.35
N ALA A 105 7.20 -7.86 -5.65
CA ALA A 105 7.75 -6.87 -6.56
C ALA A 105 6.92 -5.58 -6.57
N VAL A 106 5.59 -5.69 -6.59
CA VAL A 106 4.70 -4.53 -6.56
C VAL A 106 4.84 -3.76 -5.25
N VAL A 107 4.83 -4.46 -4.12
CA VAL A 107 4.98 -3.83 -2.81
C VAL A 107 6.33 -3.11 -2.71
N ARG A 108 7.42 -3.76 -3.15
CA ARG A 108 8.75 -3.15 -3.16
C ARG A 108 8.80 -1.90 -4.02
N GLU A 109 8.19 -1.94 -5.21
CA GLU A 109 8.14 -0.80 -6.10
C GLU A 109 7.38 0.38 -5.48
N GLN A 110 6.22 0.12 -4.87
CA GLN A 110 5.43 1.17 -4.27
C GLN A 110 6.07 1.76 -3.02
N LEU A 111 6.72 0.95 -2.20
CA LEU A 111 7.51 1.44 -1.08
C LEU A 111 8.67 2.32 -1.55
N THR A 112 9.35 1.91 -2.63
CA THR A 112 10.43 2.68 -3.22
C THR A 112 9.91 4.04 -3.72
N ASN A 113 8.78 4.05 -4.42
CA ASN A 113 8.14 5.28 -4.88
C ASN A 113 7.84 6.23 -3.71
N TYR A 114 7.27 5.69 -2.64
CA TYR A 114 6.96 6.49 -1.46
C TYR A 114 8.21 7.11 -0.84
N VAL A 115 9.24 6.31 -0.61
CA VAL A 115 10.46 6.78 0.04
C VAL A 115 11.19 7.81 -0.81
N LEU A 116 11.28 7.59 -2.13
CA LEU A 116 11.97 8.54 -3.03
C LEU A 116 11.22 9.86 -3.20
N GLU A 117 9.90 9.86 -3.02
CA GLU A 117 9.08 11.07 -3.09
C GLU A 117 8.89 11.76 -1.74
N SER A 118 9.48 11.20 -0.68
CA SER A 118 9.42 11.75 0.67
C SER A 118 10.79 12.24 1.12
N ASP A 119 10.84 12.79 2.35
CA ASP A 119 12.09 13.23 2.97
C ASP A 119 12.78 12.11 3.77
N ILE A 120 12.26 10.89 3.70
CA ILE A 120 12.82 9.76 4.44
C ILE A 120 14.18 9.38 3.88
N ASN A 121 15.16 9.15 4.77
CA ASN A 121 16.43 8.58 4.37
C ASN A 121 16.22 7.13 3.93
N PRO A 122 16.49 6.77 2.67
CA PRO A 122 16.23 5.42 2.16
C PRO A 122 17.19 4.36 2.69
N LEU A 123 18.36 4.73 3.17
CA LEU A 123 19.43 3.77 3.48
C LEU A 123 19.03 2.70 4.52
N PRO A 124 18.32 3.04 5.63
CA PRO A 124 17.89 2.03 6.57
C PRO A 124 16.90 1.02 6.00
N TYR A 125 16.23 1.35 4.90
CA TYR A 125 15.16 0.54 4.31
C TYR A 125 15.59 -0.18 3.03
N LEU A 126 16.86 -0.10 2.63
CA LEU A 126 17.35 -0.75 1.41
C LEU A 126 16.89 -2.21 1.25
N PRO A 127 16.86 -3.05 2.29
CA PRO A 127 16.42 -4.44 2.13
C PRO A 127 15.00 -4.62 1.60
N VAL A 128 14.14 -3.61 1.77
CA VAL A 128 12.74 -3.68 1.31
C VAL A 128 12.47 -2.81 0.10
N LEU A 129 13.49 -2.10 -0.42
CA LEU A 129 13.36 -1.19 -1.55
C LEU A 129 14.08 -1.74 -2.78
N ASP A 130 13.83 -1.10 -3.91
CA ASP A 130 14.64 -1.32 -5.12
C ASP A 130 15.97 -0.58 -4.96
N GLY A 131 17.00 -1.32 -4.61
CA GLY A 131 18.32 -0.75 -4.31
C GLY A 131 18.95 0.00 -5.49
N VAL A 132 18.73 -0.46 -6.71
CA VAL A 132 19.25 0.21 -7.92
C VAL A 132 18.64 1.60 -8.06
N ARG A 133 17.31 1.69 -7.95
CA ARG A 133 16.62 2.99 -8.04
C ARG A 133 17.04 3.94 -6.92
N VAL A 134 17.20 3.42 -5.70
CA VAL A 134 17.65 4.23 -4.57
C VAL A 134 19.05 4.78 -4.81
N MET A 135 19.97 3.93 -5.23
CA MET A 135 21.35 4.36 -5.49
C MET A 135 21.43 5.37 -6.63
N GLU A 136 20.62 5.23 -7.66
CA GLU A 136 20.56 6.22 -8.74
C GLU A 136 20.01 7.57 -8.25
N ALA A 137 19.06 7.56 -7.35
CA ALA A 137 18.41 8.77 -6.84
C ALA A 137 19.32 9.58 -5.92
N ILE A 138 20.23 8.93 -5.19
CA ILE A 138 21.13 9.60 -4.23
C ILE A 138 22.50 9.95 -4.80
N ARG A 139 22.74 9.68 -6.06
CA ARG A 139 23.99 9.98 -6.74
C ARG A 139 24.27 11.48 -6.84
#